data_fb5eda78d1061f64a396e8be7d58b921
#
_entry.id   fb5eda78d1061f64a396e8be7d58b921
#
_cell.length_a   1.000
_cell.length_b   1.000
_cell.length_c   1.000
_cell.angle_alpha   90.00
_cell.angle_beta   90.00
_cell.angle_gamma   90.00
#
_symmetry.space_group_name_H-M   'P 1'
#
loop_
_entity.id
_entity.type
_entity.pdbx_description
1 polymer ?
#
loop_
_entity_poly.entity_id
_entity_poly.type
_entity_poly.pdbx_seq_one_letter_code
_entity_poly.pdbx_strand_id
1 'polypeptide(L)'
;MPATKKEILNRLNNNFTKLTPGGIREFDYQVSSIPGIIKLTLGEPDFNVPVAMKQAAIDSINTNDSHYAPGSGTLALRQAIAHFMQDRYQLEYDPENEIAV
;
A
#
# COMPACT_ATOMS: atom_id res chain seq x y z
N MET A 1 2.89 23.25 30.77
CA MET A 1 3.82 23.53 29.65
C MET A 1 3.90 22.28 28.76
N PRO A 2 3.95 22.40 27.43
CA PRO A 2 4.20 21.25 26.57
C PRO A 2 5.60 20.68 26.86
N ALA A 3 5.73 19.36 26.82
CA ALA A 3 7.02 18.68 27.04
C ALA A 3 8.04 19.07 25.97
N THR A 4 9.28 19.25 26.37
CA THR A 4 10.37 19.54 25.43
C THR A 4 10.69 18.32 24.57
N LYS A 5 11.33 18.52 23.40
CA LYS A 5 11.79 17.43 22.54
C LYS A 5 12.65 16.41 23.31
N LYS A 6 13.50 16.86 24.20
CA LYS A 6 14.36 16.00 25.04
C LYS A 6 13.56 15.12 26.00
N GLU A 7 12.51 15.68 26.63
CA GLU A 7 11.64 14.92 27.54
C GLU A 7 10.82 13.86 26.79
N ILE A 8 10.37 14.16 25.57
CA ILE A 8 9.67 13.21 24.71
C ILE A 8 10.61 12.07 24.30
N LEU A 9 11.81 12.37 23.84
CA LEU A 9 12.81 11.38 23.42
C LEU A 9 13.21 10.43 24.57
N ASN A 10 13.28 10.93 25.82
CA ASN A 10 13.59 10.09 26.98
C ASN A 10 12.47 9.10 27.35
N ARG A 11 11.26 9.27 26.82
CA ARG A 11 10.14 8.34 27.00
C ARG A 11 10.06 7.27 25.92
N LEU A 12 10.85 7.39 24.86
CA LEU A 12 10.90 6.39 23.80
C LEU A 12 11.70 5.16 24.24
N ASN A 13 11.26 4.00 23.79
CA ASN A 13 12.04 2.77 23.97
C ASN A 13 13.42 2.94 23.29
N ASN A 14 14.49 2.55 23.99
CA ASN A 14 15.85 2.64 23.46
C ASN A 14 16.07 1.86 22.16
N ASN A 15 15.29 0.83 21.90
CA ASN A 15 15.37 0.11 20.65
C ASN A 15 14.75 0.91 19.48
N PHE A 16 13.75 1.75 19.75
CA PHE A 16 13.14 2.62 18.76
C PHE A 16 14.13 3.70 18.27
N THR A 17 14.95 4.23 19.16
CA THR A 17 15.97 5.24 18.81
C THR A 17 17.11 4.69 17.95
N LYS A 18 17.26 3.36 17.86
CA LYS A 18 18.23 2.67 17.01
C LYS A 18 17.70 2.31 15.62
N LEU A 19 16.40 2.51 15.38
CA LEU A 19 15.85 2.25 14.05
C LEU A 19 16.35 3.30 13.06
N THR A 20 16.94 2.83 11.99
CA THR A 20 17.29 3.67 10.84
C THR A 20 16.18 3.58 9.79
N PRO A 21 15.85 4.68 9.11
CA PRO A 21 14.95 4.62 7.96
C PRO A 21 15.41 3.58 6.93
N GLY A 22 14.48 2.93 6.24
CA GLY A 22 14.82 1.91 5.25
C GLY A 22 15.76 2.45 4.18
N GLY A 23 16.97 1.88 4.08
CA GLY A 23 18.06 2.39 3.27
C GLY A 23 17.74 2.54 1.77
N ILE A 24 16.87 1.69 1.22
CA ILE A 24 16.47 1.75 -0.22
C ILE A 24 15.73 3.05 -0.53
N ARG A 25 14.79 3.47 0.31
CA ARG A 25 14.02 4.71 0.09
C ARG A 25 14.88 5.96 0.24
N GLU A 26 15.76 5.96 1.23
CA GLU A 26 16.72 7.06 1.43
C GLU A 26 17.68 7.17 0.23
N PHE A 27 18.22 6.05 -0.24
CA PHE A 27 19.07 6.00 -1.43
C PHE A 27 18.31 6.47 -2.68
N ASP A 28 17.09 5.99 -2.89
CA ASP A 28 16.24 6.39 -4.03
C ASP A 28 15.98 7.90 -4.03
N TYR A 29 15.71 8.48 -2.86
CA TYR A 29 15.54 9.92 -2.70
C TYR A 29 16.81 10.70 -3.06
N GLN A 30 17.98 10.27 -2.57
CA GLN A 30 19.26 10.93 -2.83
C GLN A 30 19.61 10.92 -4.32
N VAL A 31 19.41 9.78 -5.01
CA VAL A 31 19.74 9.68 -6.43
C VAL A 31 18.69 10.33 -7.35
N SER A 32 17.48 10.58 -6.86
CA SER A 32 16.41 11.22 -7.65
C SER A 32 16.75 12.64 -8.13
N SER A 33 17.69 13.31 -7.46
CA SER A 33 18.15 14.65 -7.84
C SER A 33 19.21 14.66 -8.95
N ILE A 34 19.74 13.50 -9.36
CA ILE A 34 20.82 13.40 -10.35
C ILE A 34 20.21 13.36 -11.74
N PRO A 35 20.46 14.38 -12.60
CA PRO A 35 19.91 14.40 -13.95
C PRO A 35 20.39 13.21 -14.80
N GLY A 36 19.46 12.57 -15.53
CA GLY A 36 19.77 11.47 -16.46
C GLY A 36 20.06 10.13 -15.81
N ILE A 37 19.91 9.99 -14.48
CA ILE A 37 20.06 8.70 -13.82
C ILE A 37 18.89 7.77 -14.16
N ILE A 38 19.22 6.51 -14.44
CA ILE A 38 18.22 5.43 -14.55
C ILE A 38 18.17 4.69 -13.22
N LYS A 39 17.02 4.75 -12.55
CA LYS A 39 16.82 4.12 -11.25
C LYS A 39 16.25 2.71 -11.42
N LEU A 40 16.85 1.74 -10.74
CA LEU A 40 16.38 0.35 -10.64
C LEU A 40 16.15 -0.04 -9.16
N THR A 41 15.95 0.94 -8.29
CA THR A 41 15.81 0.79 -6.84
C THR A 41 14.43 0.31 -6.42
N LEU A 42 13.40 0.75 -7.13
CA LEU A 42 12.00 0.38 -6.87
C LEU A 42 11.39 -0.16 -8.17
N GLY A 43 10.72 -1.31 -8.05
CA GLY A 43 9.94 -1.86 -9.16
C GLY A 43 8.51 -1.32 -9.11
N GLU A 44 8.15 -0.51 -10.09
CA GLU A 44 6.77 -0.03 -10.27
C GLU A 44 6.42 -0.01 -11.76
N PRO A 45 5.15 -0.24 -12.12
CA PRO A 45 4.71 -0.08 -13.51
C PRO A 45 4.87 1.37 -13.97
N ASP A 46 5.37 1.58 -15.18
CA ASP A 46 5.55 2.91 -15.79
C ASP A 46 4.32 3.38 -16.59
N PHE A 47 3.30 2.55 -16.72
CA PHE A 47 2.06 2.88 -17.39
C PHE A 47 0.97 3.36 -16.43
N ASN A 48 0.11 4.21 -16.93
CA ASN A 48 -1.00 4.76 -16.16
C ASN A 48 -2.02 3.68 -15.78
N VAL A 49 -2.65 3.88 -14.61
CA VAL A 49 -3.80 3.07 -14.18
C VAL A 49 -4.88 3.07 -15.27
N PRO A 50 -5.45 1.91 -15.65
CA PRO A 50 -6.51 1.81 -16.64
C PRO A 50 -7.70 2.73 -16.34
N VAL A 51 -8.30 3.30 -17.39
CA VAL A 51 -9.41 4.27 -17.25
C VAL A 51 -10.57 3.71 -16.45
N ALA A 52 -10.94 2.44 -16.68
CA ALA A 52 -12.03 1.79 -15.95
C ALA A 52 -11.78 1.72 -14.44
N MET A 53 -10.53 1.48 -14.02
CA MET A 53 -10.16 1.47 -12.59
C MET A 53 -10.21 2.87 -11.98
N LYS A 54 -9.76 3.89 -12.72
CA LYS A 54 -9.87 5.29 -12.27
C LYS A 54 -11.32 5.69 -12.09
N GLN A 55 -12.19 5.36 -13.05
CA GLN A 55 -13.60 5.67 -12.99
C GLN A 55 -14.28 4.99 -11.80
N ALA A 56 -14.02 3.70 -11.58
CA ALA A 56 -14.56 2.98 -10.43
C ALA A 56 -14.17 3.61 -9.09
N ALA A 57 -12.92 4.11 -8.96
CA ALA A 57 -12.48 4.82 -7.76
C ALA A 57 -13.22 6.16 -7.58
N ILE A 58 -13.44 6.92 -8.67
CA ILE A 58 -14.20 8.17 -8.64
C ILE A 58 -15.66 7.91 -8.25
N ASP A 59 -16.27 6.88 -8.80
CA ASP A 59 -17.65 6.51 -8.52
C ASP A 59 -17.82 6.07 -7.05
N SER A 60 -16.88 5.31 -6.52
CA SER A 60 -16.84 4.91 -5.10
C SER A 60 -16.82 6.14 -4.17
N ILE A 61 -15.99 7.14 -4.48
CA ILE A 61 -15.94 8.39 -3.71
C ILE A 61 -17.27 9.14 -3.81
N ASN A 62 -17.84 9.27 -5.01
CA ASN A 62 -19.09 9.99 -5.25
C ASN A 62 -20.30 9.33 -4.58
N THR A 63 -20.28 8.02 -4.39
CA THR A 63 -21.31 7.26 -3.67
C THR A 63 -21.07 7.18 -2.17
N ASN A 64 -20.06 7.88 -1.64
CA ASN A 64 -19.67 7.89 -0.23
C ASN A 64 -19.25 6.52 0.31
N ASP A 65 -18.74 5.62 -0.54
CA ASP A 65 -18.17 4.34 -0.13
C ASP A 65 -16.74 4.52 0.38
N SER A 66 -16.62 5.25 1.50
CA SER A 66 -15.35 5.64 2.12
C SER A 66 -15.31 5.31 3.62
N HIS A 67 -15.91 4.19 3.98
CA HIS A 67 -15.92 3.66 5.35
C HIS A 67 -14.87 2.56 5.55
N TYR A 68 -14.64 2.16 6.79
CA TYR A 68 -13.75 1.05 7.09
C TYR A 68 -14.24 -0.25 6.43
N ALA A 69 -13.34 -0.90 5.72
CA ALA A 69 -13.56 -2.26 5.23
C ALA A 69 -13.30 -3.30 6.34
N PRO A 70 -13.86 -4.52 6.22
CA PRO A 70 -13.47 -5.64 7.06
C PRO A 70 -11.95 -5.91 6.98
N GLY A 71 -11.35 -6.42 8.07
CA GLY A 71 -9.91 -6.66 8.15
C GLY A 71 -9.36 -7.66 7.09
N SER A 72 -10.22 -8.49 6.53
CA SER A 72 -9.90 -9.40 5.41
C SER A 72 -10.20 -8.80 4.02
N GLY A 73 -10.59 -7.54 3.94
CA GLY A 73 -11.09 -6.91 2.72
C GLY A 73 -12.58 -7.14 2.48
N THR A 74 -13.16 -6.36 1.56
CA THR A 74 -14.58 -6.48 1.23
C THR A 74 -14.89 -7.82 0.56
N LEU A 75 -16.06 -8.40 0.83
CA LEU A 75 -16.45 -9.66 0.20
C LEU A 75 -16.49 -9.55 -1.34
N ALA A 76 -16.95 -8.41 -1.86
CA ALA A 76 -17.00 -8.17 -3.30
C ALA A 76 -15.61 -8.25 -3.96
N LEU A 77 -14.58 -7.69 -3.33
CA LEU A 77 -13.20 -7.78 -3.82
C LEU A 77 -12.68 -9.21 -3.74
N ARG A 78 -12.94 -9.91 -2.64
CA ARG A 78 -12.52 -11.32 -2.46
C ARG A 78 -13.20 -12.25 -3.47
N GLN A 79 -14.49 -12.03 -3.78
CA GLN A 79 -15.20 -12.74 -4.84
C GLN A 79 -14.60 -12.46 -6.23
N ALA A 80 -14.25 -11.21 -6.53
CA ALA A 80 -13.60 -10.86 -7.78
C ALA A 80 -12.21 -11.51 -7.91
N ILE A 81 -11.45 -11.62 -6.81
CA ILE A 81 -10.17 -12.33 -6.78
C ILE A 81 -10.38 -13.83 -7.03
N ALA A 82 -11.34 -14.48 -6.35
CA ALA A 82 -11.65 -15.89 -6.56
C ALA A 82 -11.99 -16.17 -8.03
N HIS A 83 -12.84 -15.34 -8.63
CA HIS A 83 -13.20 -15.44 -10.04
C HIS A 83 -11.98 -15.27 -10.97
N PHE A 84 -11.14 -14.28 -10.70
CA PHE A 84 -9.90 -14.08 -11.47
C PHE A 84 -8.96 -15.29 -11.38
N MET A 85 -8.80 -15.87 -10.19
CA MET A 85 -7.95 -17.05 -10.00
C MET A 85 -8.50 -18.28 -10.73
N GLN A 86 -9.82 -18.45 -10.71
CA GLN A 86 -10.49 -19.50 -11.47
C GLN A 86 -10.29 -19.33 -12.98
N ASP A 87 -10.56 -18.14 -13.51
CA ASP A 87 -10.50 -17.88 -14.95
C ASP A 87 -9.09 -17.98 -15.53
N ARG A 88 -8.11 -17.46 -14.79
CA ARG A 88 -6.74 -17.33 -15.30
C ARG A 88 -5.87 -18.54 -15.00
N TYR A 89 -6.10 -19.18 -13.86
CA TYR A 89 -5.19 -20.21 -13.33
C TYR A 89 -5.88 -21.54 -13.07
N GLN A 90 -7.20 -21.63 -13.24
CA GLN A 90 -8.01 -22.82 -12.95
C GLN A 90 -7.91 -23.25 -11.48
N LEU A 91 -7.76 -22.24 -10.58
CA LEU A 91 -7.68 -22.43 -9.13
C LEU A 91 -8.98 -21.97 -8.49
N GLU A 92 -9.58 -22.84 -7.71
CA GLU A 92 -10.81 -22.56 -6.95
C GLU A 92 -10.45 -22.20 -5.51
N TYR A 93 -10.94 -21.04 -5.04
CA TYR A 93 -10.80 -20.58 -3.67
C TYR A 93 -12.15 -20.12 -3.12
N ASP A 94 -12.41 -20.43 -1.86
CA ASP A 94 -13.55 -19.89 -1.12
C ASP A 94 -13.26 -18.41 -0.76
N PRO A 95 -14.05 -17.45 -1.31
CA PRO A 95 -13.81 -16.05 -1.05
C PRO A 95 -14.06 -15.64 0.41
N GLU A 96 -14.78 -16.45 1.19
CA GLU A 96 -15.05 -16.14 2.59
C GLU A 96 -13.94 -16.57 3.53
N ASN A 97 -13.29 -17.70 3.26
CA ASN A 97 -12.39 -18.35 4.20
C ASN A 97 -10.94 -18.48 3.70
N GLU A 98 -10.69 -18.38 2.37
CA GLU A 98 -9.37 -18.66 1.79
C GLU A 98 -8.74 -17.42 1.12
N ILE A 99 -9.42 -16.27 1.10
CA ILE A 99 -8.90 -15.02 0.52
C ILE A 99 -8.92 -13.89 1.55
N ALA A 100 -7.79 -13.23 1.70
CA ALA A 100 -7.65 -11.98 2.47
C ALA A 100 -6.89 -10.92 1.64
N VAL A 101 -7.27 -9.62 1.81
CA VAL A 101 -6.71 -8.48 1.09
C VAL A 101 -6.18 -7.42 2.07
#